data_25438b03b0bc34c64d4493ee4f30c47c
#
_entry.id   25438b03b0bc34c64d4493ee4f30c47c
#
_cell.length_a   1.000
_cell.length_b   1.000
_cell.length_c   1.000
_cell.angle_alpha   90.00
_cell.angle_beta   90.00
_cell.angle_gamma   90.00
#
_symmetry.space_group_name_H-M   'P 1'
#
loop_
_entity.id
_entity.type
_entity.pdbx_description
1 polymer ?
#
loop_
_entity_poly.entity_id
_entity_poly.type
_entity_poly.pdbx_seq_one_letter_code
_entity_poly.pdbx_strand_id
1 'polypeptide(L)'
;MLLVMGLVMRQLLADRGPHFGQVFKALNWRFRWQSSLWTQPLIKPGAVSASTLLSLARPSPKMAEESSSARDCVSFSVLNWDQVSRLHEVLTEVVPIHGRGNFPTLEITLKDIVQTVRSQLEEAGIKVQDIRLNGSAAGHVLVKDNGLGCKDLDLIFHVALPTEAEFQLVRDVVLCSLLNFLPEGVSKLKISPVTLKEAYVQKLVKVCTDTDRWSLISLSNKNGRNVELKFVDSIRRQFEFSVDSFQIILDSLLFFYDCSSHPISEHLHPTVIGESVYGDFEEAFDHLQNRLIATKNPEEIRGGGLLKYSNLLVRDFRPTDQDEIKTLERYMCSRFFIDFPDILEQQRKLETYLQNHFAEEERSKYDYLMTLRRVVNESTVCLMGHERRQTLNLISLLALRVLAEQNIIPNATTVTCYYQPAPYVSDGNFNNYYVAHPPLPYSQPYPTWLPCN
;
A
#
# COMPACT_ATOMS: atom_id res chain seq x y z
N MET A 1 -9.77 4.25 -35.44
CA MET A 1 -9.59 4.97 -34.17
C MET A 1 -8.43 5.97 -34.22
N LEU A 2 -7.22 5.59 -34.59
CA LEU A 2 -6.06 6.52 -34.74
C LEU A 2 -6.26 7.66 -35.73
N LEU A 3 -7.04 7.46 -36.79
CA LEU A 3 -7.37 8.48 -37.80
C LEU A 3 -8.37 9.53 -37.28
N VAL A 4 -9.29 9.14 -36.43
CA VAL A 4 -10.27 10.06 -35.81
C VAL A 4 -9.62 10.91 -34.73
N MET A 5 -8.71 10.33 -33.92
CA MET A 5 -7.91 11.11 -32.94
C MET A 5 -7.00 12.12 -33.64
N GLY A 6 -6.41 11.78 -34.78
CA GLY A 6 -5.59 12.69 -35.57
C GLY A 6 -6.36 13.87 -36.15
N LEU A 7 -7.63 13.69 -36.48
CA LEU A 7 -8.52 14.74 -37.01
C LEU A 7 -9.02 15.68 -35.90
N VAL A 8 -9.41 15.14 -34.75
CA VAL A 8 -9.83 15.94 -33.59
C VAL A 8 -8.68 16.78 -33.03
N MET A 9 -7.46 16.22 -32.98
CA MET A 9 -6.26 16.95 -32.58
C MET A 9 -5.88 18.06 -33.57
N ARG A 10 -6.10 17.89 -34.88
CA ARG A 10 -5.87 18.95 -35.88
C ARG A 10 -6.89 20.09 -35.77
N GLN A 11 -8.13 19.78 -35.38
CA GLN A 11 -9.19 20.79 -35.22
C GLN A 11 -8.97 21.64 -33.97
N LEU A 12 -8.53 21.02 -32.86
CA LEU A 12 -8.17 21.70 -31.61
C LEU A 12 -6.94 22.62 -31.73
N LEU A 13 -6.03 22.31 -32.66
CA LEU A 13 -4.85 23.12 -32.93
C LEU A 13 -5.12 24.33 -33.83
N ALA A 14 -6.21 24.33 -34.57
CA ALA A 14 -6.57 25.45 -35.46
C ALA A 14 -7.22 26.64 -34.73
N ASP A 15 -7.81 26.43 -33.57
CA ASP A 15 -8.60 27.42 -32.83
C ASP A 15 -7.82 28.17 -31.74
N ARG A 16 -6.53 27.88 -31.50
CA ARG A 16 -5.72 28.58 -30.47
C ARG A 16 -4.38 29.06 -31.03
N GLY A 17 -4.12 30.34 -30.83
CA GLY A 17 -3.01 31.13 -31.41
C GLY A 17 -1.58 30.66 -31.06
N PRO A 18 -0.55 31.40 -31.52
CA PRO A 18 0.83 30.91 -31.70
C PRO A 18 1.63 30.55 -30.43
N HIS A 19 1.12 30.77 -29.23
CA HIS A 19 1.79 30.38 -27.99
C HIS A 19 1.75 28.89 -27.64
N PHE A 20 0.87 28.15 -28.29
CA PHE A 20 0.72 26.68 -28.03
C PHE A 20 1.80 25.82 -28.71
N GLY A 21 2.51 26.35 -29.68
CA GLY A 21 3.56 25.64 -30.43
C GLY A 21 4.81 25.30 -29.63
N GLN A 22 5.06 25.96 -28.51
CA GLN A 22 6.26 25.70 -27.68
C GLN A 22 6.05 24.52 -26.72
N VAL A 23 4.84 24.33 -26.24
CA VAL A 23 4.50 23.19 -25.35
C VAL A 23 4.57 21.86 -26.10
N PHE A 24 4.23 21.85 -27.39
CA PHE A 24 4.29 20.66 -28.23
C PHE A 24 5.72 20.21 -28.57
N LYS A 25 6.70 21.11 -28.62
CA LYS A 25 8.12 20.74 -28.81
C LYS A 25 8.69 20.00 -27.60
N ALA A 26 8.19 20.23 -26.39
CA ALA A 26 8.57 19.50 -25.19
C ALA A 26 7.96 18.10 -25.13
N LEU A 27 6.75 17.94 -25.69
CA LEU A 27 6.04 16.64 -25.71
C LEU A 27 6.54 15.69 -26.81
N ASN A 28 7.19 16.20 -27.86
CA ASN A 28 7.72 15.39 -28.97
C ASN A 28 8.90 14.49 -28.58
N TRP A 29 9.39 14.57 -27.34
CA TRP A 29 10.49 13.72 -26.85
C TRP A 29 10.03 12.34 -26.36
N ARG A 30 8.76 12.11 -26.10
CA ARG A 30 8.24 10.83 -25.61
C ARG A 30 7.64 9.92 -26.70
N PHE A 31 7.47 10.38 -27.93
CA PHE A 31 6.99 9.55 -29.05
C PHE A 31 8.09 8.98 -29.92
N ARG A 32 9.34 8.96 -29.45
CA ARG A 32 10.40 8.21 -30.10
C ARG A 32 10.34 6.75 -29.69
N TRP A 33 9.28 6.07 -30.13
CA TRP A 33 9.21 4.63 -30.09
C TRP A 33 10.28 4.02 -30.99
N GLN A 34 11.03 3.08 -30.42
CA GLN A 34 11.84 2.06 -31.05
C GLN A 34 11.38 1.66 -32.47
N SER A 35 11.75 2.42 -33.47
CA SER A 35 11.80 1.98 -34.87
C SER A 35 13.20 1.56 -35.27
N SER A 36 14.01 1.05 -34.32
CA SER A 36 15.39 0.59 -34.57
C SER A 36 15.57 -0.92 -34.45
N LEU A 37 14.56 -1.68 -34.83
CA LEU A 37 14.69 -3.16 -34.97
C LEU A 37 14.21 -3.65 -36.32
N TRP A 38 14.67 -3.05 -37.43
CA TRP A 38 14.58 -3.64 -38.77
C TRP A 38 15.65 -3.00 -39.67
N THR A 39 16.93 -3.31 -39.45
CA THR A 39 17.98 -3.31 -40.50
C THR A 39 19.16 -4.10 -39.96
N GLN A 40 19.15 -5.41 -40.22
CA GLN A 40 20.39 -6.18 -40.22
C GLN A 40 20.85 -6.34 -41.70
N PRO A 41 22.11 -6.12 -41.99
CA PRO A 41 22.64 -6.35 -43.33
C PRO A 41 22.89 -7.85 -43.54
N LEU A 42 22.50 -8.31 -44.73
CA LEU A 42 22.82 -9.61 -45.31
C LEU A 42 24.34 -9.86 -45.33
N ILE A 43 24.79 -10.91 -44.66
CA ILE A 43 26.10 -11.51 -44.85
C ILE A 43 25.91 -12.83 -45.58
N LYS A 44 26.60 -12.96 -46.73
CA LYS A 44 26.63 -14.13 -47.62
C LYS A 44 27.35 -15.31 -46.95
N PRO A 45 27.02 -16.56 -47.38
CA PRO A 45 27.60 -17.78 -46.82
C PRO A 45 28.95 -18.11 -47.39
N GLY A 46 29.92 -18.44 -46.53
CA GLY A 46 31.19 -19.08 -46.90
C GLY A 46 31.22 -20.50 -46.39
N ALA A 47 31.46 -21.41 -47.33
CA ALA A 47 31.58 -22.85 -47.13
C ALA A 47 32.89 -23.25 -46.45
N VAL A 48 32.91 -24.42 -45.80
CA VAL A 48 33.94 -25.46 -45.64
C VAL A 48 33.65 -26.20 -44.35
N SER A 49 33.40 -27.41 -44.29
CA SER A 49 33.92 -28.72 -44.65
C SER A 49 33.71 -29.69 -43.49
N ALA A 50 33.25 -30.86 -43.87
CA ALA A 50 32.95 -31.98 -42.97
C ALA A 50 34.25 -32.64 -42.45
N SER A 51 34.15 -33.23 -41.27
CA SER A 51 34.53 -34.65 -41.03
C SER A 51 34.58 -35.01 -39.55
N THR A 52 33.87 -36.08 -39.21
CA THR A 52 34.31 -37.27 -38.45
C THR A 52 34.19 -37.17 -36.93
N LEU A 53 33.43 -37.94 -36.21
CA LEU A 53 33.24 -39.38 -36.09
C LEU A 53 32.14 -39.73 -35.06
N LEU A 54 31.40 -40.74 -35.41
CA LEU A 54 30.51 -41.61 -34.67
C LEU A 54 30.98 -41.99 -33.26
N SER A 55 30.03 -42.07 -32.27
CA SER A 55 29.73 -43.36 -31.60
C SER A 55 28.52 -43.28 -30.67
N LEU A 56 27.51 -44.05 -30.99
CA LEU A 56 26.70 -44.97 -30.15
C LEU A 56 26.28 -44.57 -28.73
N ALA A 57 24.97 -44.32 -28.52
CA ALA A 57 24.16 -45.05 -27.55
C ALA A 57 22.67 -44.84 -27.80
N ARG A 58 21.89 -45.91 -27.64
CA ARG A 58 20.47 -46.07 -27.91
C ARG A 58 19.53 -45.54 -26.81
N PRO A 59 18.20 -45.49 -27.05
CA PRO A 59 17.28 -44.50 -26.48
C PRO A 59 16.50 -45.04 -25.27
N SER A 60 16.02 -44.13 -24.42
CA SER A 60 14.98 -44.36 -23.42
C SER A 60 13.86 -43.31 -23.52
N PRO A 61 12.68 -43.54 -22.97
CA PRO A 61 11.44 -43.17 -23.63
C PRO A 61 10.97 -41.74 -23.33
N LYS A 62 10.14 -41.28 -24.25
CA LYS A 62 9.41 -40.03 -24.26
C LYS A 62 8.68 -39.73 -22.95
N MET A 63 9.09 -38.70 -22.27
CA MET A 63 8.23 -37.89 -21.45
C MET A 63 7.69 -36.76 -22.33
N ALA A 64 6.39 -36.58 -22.30
CA ALA A 64 5.72 -35.50 -23.00
C ALA A 64 6.21 -34.15 -22.46
N GLU A 65 6.84 -33.36 -23.30
CA GLU A 65 7.01 -31.93 -23.04
C GLU A 65 5.62 -31.27 -23.15
N GLU A 66 5.03 -30.99 -22.01
CA GLU A 66 4.05 -29.90 -21.93
C GLU A 66 4.81 -28.60 -22.27
N SER A 67 4.59 -28.11 -23.48
CA SER A 67 4.95 -26.76 -23.85
C SER A 67 4.11 -25.79 -23.03
N SER A 68 4.62 -25.40 -21.86
CA SER A 68 4.16 -24.18 -21.21
C SER A 68 4.55 -23.03 -22.13
N SER A 69 3.60 -22.53 -22.88
CA SER A 69 3.71 -21.24 -23.54
C SER A 69 4.11 -20.24 -22.47
N ALA A 70 5.34 -19.75 -22.52
CA ALA A 70 5.75 -18.60 -21.74
C ALA A 70 4.83 -17.45 -22.13
N ARG A 71 3.82 -17.16 -21.31
CA ARG A 71 3.03 -15.94 -21.45
C ARG A 71 3.99 -14.80 -21.20
N ASP A 72 4.08 -13.87 -22.15
CA ASP A 72 4.82 -12.64 -21.93
C ASP A 72 4.19 -11.95 -20.69
N CYS A 73 5.01 -11.80 -19.64
CA CYS A 73 4.61 -11.15 -18.40
C CYS A 73 4.31 -9.68 -18.70
N VAL A 74 3.04 -9.30 -18.67
CA VAL A 74 2.59 -7.93 -18.93
C VAL A 74 2.30 -7.25 -17.60
N SER A 75 3.11 -6.26 -17.25
CA SER A 75 3.03 -5.56 -15.96
C SER A 75 1.94 -4.48 -15.90
N PHE A 76 1.19 -4.23 -16.97
CA PHE A 76 0.18 -3.18 -17.05
C PHE A 76 -1.07 -3.61 -17.80
N SER A 77 -2.17 -2.90 -17.56
CA SER A 77 -3.42 -3.03 -18.31
C SER A 77 -4.07 -1.67 -18.53
N VAL A 78 -4.92 -1.58 -19.56
CA VAL A 78 -5.72 -0.38 -19.82
C VAL A 78 -7.03 -0.50 -19.05
N LEU A 79 -7.36 0.52 -18.27
CA LEU A 79 -8.61 0.57 -17.52
C LEU A 79 -9.83 0.63 -18.45
N ASN A 80 -10.86 -0.14 -18.13
CA ASN A 80 -12.15 -0.04 -18.79
C ASN A 80 -12.96 1.16 -18.27
N TRP A 81 -14.11 1.45 -18.90
CA TRP A 81 -14.94 2.59 -18.53
C TRP A 81 -15.38 2.57 -17.05
N ASP A 82 -15.81 1.42 -16.55
CA ASP A 82 -16.26 1.30 -15.15
C ASP A 82 -15.14 1.63 -14.16
N GLN A 83 -13.91 1.23 -14.47
CA GLN A 83 -12.73 1.54 -13.67
C GLN A 83 -12.35 3.02 -13.79
N VAL A 84 -12.41 3.60 -14.99
CA VAL A 84 -12.15 5.03 -15.20
C VAL A 84 -13.22 5.89 -14.51
N SER A 85 -14.48 5.48 -14.53
CA SER A 85 -15.57 6.15 -13.82
C SER A 85 -15.33 6.15 -12.30
N ARG A 86 -14.98 5.00 -11.73
CA ARG A 86 -14.62 4.91 -10.29
C ARG A 86 -13.39 5.75 -9.94
N LEU A 87 -12.40 5.78 -10.83
CA LEU A 87 -11.22 6.64 -10.65
C LEU A 87 -11.63 8.12 -10.63
N HIS A 88 -12.50 8.51 -11.53
CA HIS A 88 -13.05 9.87 -11.57
C HIS A 88 -13.78 10.21 -10.26
N GLU A 89 -14.63 9.31 -9.76
CA GLU A 89 -15.31 9.48 -8.47
C GLU A 89 -14.31 9.67 -7.33
N VAL A 90 -13.30 8.81 -7.22
CA VAL A 90 -12.25 8.91 -6.17
C VAL A 90 -11.49 10.23 -6.26
N LEU A 91 -11.19 10.71 -7.47
CA LEU A 91 -10.43 11.95 -7.66
C LEU A 91 -11.25 13.22 -7.42
N THR A 92 -12.57 13.17 -7.57
CA THR A 92 -13.47 14.32 -7.45
C THR A 92 -14.28 14.35 -6.16
N GLU A 93 -14.28 13.27 -5.39
CA GLU A 93 -14.89 13.24 -4.06
C GLU A 93 -14.19 14.22 -3.13
N VAL A 94 -14.99 15.01 -2.39
CA VAL A 94 -14.46 15.94 -1.39
C VAL A 94 -14.03 15.21 -0.14
N VAL A 95 -12.78 15.36 0.24
CA VAL A 95 -12.19 14.77 1.45
C VAL A 95 -11.94 15.88 2.47
N PRO A 96 -12.56 15.83 3.66
CA PRO A 96 -12.31 16.81 4.68
C PRO A 96 -10.98 16.56 5.38
N ILE A 97 -10.10 17.55 5.42
CA ILE A 97 -8.87 17.53 6.20
C ILE A 97 -9.06 18.39 7.45
N HIS A 98 -9.14 17.73 8.59
CA HIS A 98 -9.46 18.40 9.85
C HIS A 98 -8.27 19.12 10.45
N GLY A 99 -8.41 20.43 10.66
CA GLY A 99 -7.43 21.22 11.38
C GLY A 99 -7.40 20.89 12.88
N ARG A 100 -6.21 20.95 13.48
CA ARG A 100 -6.04 20.89 14.93
C ARG A 100 -6.21 22.27 15.55
N GLY A 101 -6.66 22.31 16.80
CA GLY A 101 -6.94 23.57 17.51
C GLY A 101 -8.04 24.39 16.81
N ASN A 102 -7.77 25.65 16.53
CA ASN A 102 -8.73 26.58 15.92
C ASN A 102 -8.59 26.66 14.38
N PHE A 103 -7.84 25.72 13.77
CA PHE A 103 -7.72 25.69 12.33
C PHE A 103 -8.97 25.09 11.67
N PRO A 104 -9.44 25.70 10.57
CA PRO A 104 -10.63 25.22 9.87
C PRO A 104 -10.38 23.87 9.22
N THR A 105 -11.46 23.15 8.93
CA THR A 105 -11.42 21.98 8.05
C THR A 105 -11.18 22.44 6.61
N LEU A 106 -10.25 21.78 5.91
CA LEU A 106 -10.06 21.97 4.48
C LEU A 106 -10.92 20.96 3.73
N GLU A 107 -11.65 21.41 2.74
CA GLU A 107 -12.40 20.54 1.83
C GLU A 107 -11.60 20.41 0.53
N ILE A 108 -11.01 19.25 0.31
CA ILE A 108 -10.03 19.02 -0.76
C ILE A 108 -10.52 17.86 -1.64
N THR A 109 -10.46 18.01 -2.95
CA THR A 109 -10.51 16.85 -3.85
C THR A 109 -9.10 16.36 -4.15
N LEU A 110 -8.92 15.04 -4.42
CA LEU A 110 -7.61 14.54 -4.82
C LEU A 110 -7.12 15.19 -6.12
N LYS A 111 -8.04 15.44 -7.05
CA LYS A 111 -7.74 16.17 -8.28
C LYS A 111 -7.08 17.53 -7.98
N ASP A 112 -7.71 18.34 -7.14
CA ASP A 112 -7.27 19.72 -6.89
C ASP A 112 -5.94 19.76 -6.14
N ILE A 113 -5.75 18.88 -5.13
CA ILE A 113 -4.48 18.86 -4.40
C ILE A 113 -3.34 18.36 -5.29
N VAL A 114 -3.58 17.38 -6.15
CA VAL A 114 -2.58 16.84 -7.08
C VAL A 114 -2.16 17.90 -8.08
N GLN A 115 -3.10 18.60 -8.70
CA GLN A 115 -2.82 19.67 -9.67
C GLN A 115 -2.09 20.85 -9.01
N THR A 116 -2.53 21.27 -7.82
CA THR A 116 -1.91 22.36 -7.06
C THR A 116 -0.47 22.02 -6.65
N VAL A 117 -0.25 20.83 -6.07
CA VAL A 117 1.08 20.40 -5.65
C VAL A 117 2.02 20.25 -6.85
N ARG A 118 1.54 19.63 -7.96
CA ARG A 118 2.33 19.50 -9.18
C ARG A 118 2.78 20.85 -9.72
N SER A 119 1.86 21.79 -9.89
CA SER A 119 2.16 23.12 -10.41
C SER A 119 3.19 23.84 -9.55
N GLN A 120 3.00 23.83 -8.23
CA GLN A 120 3.92 24.51 -7.33
C GLN A 120 5.30 23.82 -7.22
N LEU A 121 5.39 22.51 -7.37
CA LEU A 121 6.67 21.79 -7.46
C LEU A 121 7.41 22.17 -8.74
N GLU A 122 6.72 22.23 -9.88
CA GLU A 122 7.30 22.62 -11.17
C GLU A 122 7.75 24.09 -11.15
N GLU A 123 6.98 24.99 -10.56
CA GLU A 123 7.37 26.40 -10.34
C GLU A 123 8.60 26.53 -9.44
N ALA A 124 8.75 25.64 -8.45
CA ALA A 124 9.90 25.57 -7.56
C ALA A 124 11.13 24.87 -8.18
N GLY A 125 11.03 24.39 -9.44
CA GLY A 125 12.10 23.75 -10.17
C GLY A 125 12.21 22.24 -9.95
N ILE A 126 11.25 21.62 -9.25
CA ILE A 126 11.18 20.15 -9.08
C ILE A 126 10.28 19.58 -10.17
N LYS A 127 10.88 18.83 -11.08
CA LYS A 127 10.14 18.16 -12.15
C LYS A 127 9.39 16.94 -11.61
N VAL A 128 8.08 16.91 -11.80
CA VAL A 128 7.24 15.73 -11.56
C VAL A 128 7.22 14.88 -12.84
N GLN A 129 7.63 13.62 -12.73
CA GLN A 129 7.69 12.71 -13.88
C GLN A 129 6.32 12.14 -14.19
N ASP A 130 5.69 11.54 -13.21
CA ASP A 130 4.31 11.05 -13.23
C ASP A 130 3.70 11.09 -11.82
N ILE A 131 2.37 10.94 -11.78
CA ILE A 131 1.61 10.87 -10.53
C ILE A 131 0.74 9.62 -10.57
N ARG A 132 0.71 8.86 -9.47
CA ARG A 132 0.02 7.58 -9.40
C ARG A 132 -0.88 7.50 -8.18
N LEU A 133 -2.05 6.90 -8.36
CA LEU A 133 -2.88 6.42 -7.27
C LEU A 133 -2.41 5.03 -6.87
N ASN A 134 -2.25 4.78 -5.57
CA ASN A 134 -1.70 3.52 -5.05
C ASN A 134 -2.58 2.95 -3.93
N GLY A 135 -2.17 1.81 -3.37
CA GLY A 135 -2.77 1.23 -2.17
C GLY A 135 -4.21 0.75 -2.35
N SER A 136 -4.99 0.88 -1.27
CA SER A 136 -6.40 0.43 -1.25
C SER A 136 -7.29 1.18 -2.24
N ALA A 137 -6.97 2.45 -2.51
CA ALA A 137 -7.70 3.26 -3.47
C ALA A 137 -7.53 2.75 -4.91
N ALA A 138 -6.30 2.37 -5.31
CA ALA A 138 -6.06 1.74 -6.61
C ALA A 138 -6.80 0.39 -6.73
N GLY A 139 -6.72 -0.45 -5.67
CA GLY A 139 -7.46 -1.71 -5.62
C GLY A 139 -8.98 -1.52 -5.74
N HIS A 140 -9.56 -0.50 -5.09
CA HIS A 140 -10.98 -0.15 -5.19
C HIS A 140 -11.38 0.30 -6.60
N VAL A 141 -10.54 1.06 -7.28
CA VAL A 141 -10.77 1.46 -8.67
C VAL A 141 -10.81 0.24 -9.59
N LEU A 142 -9.88 -0.70 -9.40
CA LEU A 142 -9.81 -1.91 -10.22
C LEU A 142 -10.97 -2.86 -9.93
N VAL A 143 -11.26 -3.13 -8.65
CA VAL A 143 -12.31 -4.07 -8.21
C VAL A 143 -13.15 -3.40 -7.12
N LYS A 144 -14.41 -3.06 -7.43
CA LYS A 144 -15.32 -2.32 -6.53
C LYS A 144 -15.49 -3.00 -5.16
N ASP A 145 -15.72 -4.30 -5.18
CA ASP A 145 -16.02 -5.10 -3.98
C ASP A 145 -14.84 -6.01 -3.60
N ASN A 146 -13.66 -5.44 -3.59
CA ASN A 146 -12.43 -6.16 -3.27
C ASN A 146 -12.29 -6.59 -1.79
N GLY A 147 -13.21 -6.19 -0.91
CA GLY A 147 -13.17 -6.48 0.53
C GLY A 147 -12.23 -5.56 1.34
N LEU A 148 -11.40 -4.75 0.70
CA LEU A 148 -10.45 -3.86 1.38
C LEU A 148 -11.04 -2.47 1.67
N GLY A 149 -12.00 -2.05 0.86
CA GLY A 149 -12.54 -0.69 0.89
C GLY A 149 -11.51 0.34 0.40
N CYS A 150 -11.92 1.61 0.40
CA CYS A 150 -11.05 2.74 0.07
C CYS A 150 -10.91 3.61 1.32
N LYS A 151 -9.90 3.33 2.15
CA LYS A 151 -9.71 4.05 3.44
C LYS A 151 -8.67 5.14 3.33
N ASP A 152 -7.44 4.80 2.99
CA ASP A 152 -6.38 5.78 2.76
C ASP A 152 -6.26 6.09 1.26
N LEU A 153 -6.00 7.34 0.95
CA LEU A 153 -5.86 7.86 -0.40
C LEU A 153 -4.38 8.11 -0.67
N ASP A 154 -3.71 7.07 -1.15
CA ASP A 154 -2.26 7.07 -1.38
C ASP A 154 -1.92 7.62 -2.77
N LEU A 155 -1.22 8.73 -2.83
CA LEU A 155 -0.72 9.36 -4.04
C LEU A 155 0.81 9.29 -4.09
N ILE A 156 1.36 8.83 -5.19
CA ILE A 156 2.80 8.79 -5.45
C ILE A 156 3.14 9.84 -6.51
N PHE A 157 4.06 10.72 -6.17
CA PHE A 157 4.69 11.68 -7.10
C PHE A 157 6.10 11.19 -7.38
N HIS A 158 6.40 10.80 -8.60
CA HIS A 158 7.77 10.48 -9.00
C HIS A 158 8.53 11.77 -9.29
N VAL A 159 9.54 12.03 -8.48
CA VAL A 159 10.34 13.28 -8.50
C VAL A 159 11.81 12.95 -8.28
N ALA A 160 12.72 13.80 -8.73
CA ALA A 160 14.13 13.67 -8.41
C ALA A 160 14.44 14.34 -7.07
N LEU A 161 15.04 13.60 -6.13
CA LEU A 161 15.39 14.06 -4.79
C LEU A 161 16.90 13.84 -4.51
N PRO A 162 17.81 14.47 -5.27
CA PRO A 162 19.24 14.19 -5.19
C PRO A 162 19.88 14.62 -3.87
N THR A 163 19.39 15.66 -3.23
CA THR A 163 19.96 16.19 -1.99
C THR A 163 18.90 16.46 -0.91
N GLU A 164 19.37 16.87 0.27
CA GLU A 164 18.52 17.28 1.38
C GLU A 164 17.65 18.50 1.05
N ALA A 165 18.15 19.38 0.20
CA ALA A 165 17.46 20.62 -0.16
C ALA A 165 16.14 20.33 -0.89
N GLU A 166 16.11 19.37 -1.81
CA GLU A 166 14.89 18.98 -2.51
C GLU A 166 13.84 18.39 -1.57
N PHE A 167 14.25 17.60 -0.57
CA PHE A 167 13.32 17.07 0.45
C PHE A 167 12.68 18.22 1.26
N GLN A 168 13.46 19.22 1.63
CA GLN A 168 12.94 20.38 2.35
C GLN A 168 12.01 21.21 1.44
N LEU A 169 12.41 21.42 0.19
CA LEU A 169 11.62 22.15 -0.79
C LEU A 169 10.27 21.48 -1.05
N VAL A 170 10.24 20.15 -1.28
CA VAL A 170 9.00 19.37 -1.43
C VAL A 170 8.10 19.57 -0.23
N ARG A 171 8.64 19.44 0.99
CA ARG A 171 7.85 19.63 2.21
C ARG A 171 7.23 21.03 2.27
N ASP A 172 8.04 22.05 2.03
CA ASP A 172 7.60 23.44 2.14
C ASP A 172 6.58 23.80 1.05
N VAL A 173 6.76 23.29 -0.16
CA VAL A 173 5.80 23.45 -1.27
C VAL A 173 4.47 22.80 -0.92
N VAL A 174 4.47 21.54 -0.44
CA VAL A 174 3.22 20.84 -0.07
C VAL A 174 2.50 21.58 1.05
N LEU A 175 3.22 22.03 2.08
CA LEU A 175 2.60 22.78 3.17
C LEU A 175 2.02 24.12 2.66
N CYS A 176 2.75 24.85 1.82
CA CYS A 176 2.25 26.10 1.22
C CYS A 176 1.04 25.85 0.32
N SER A 177 0.99 24.74 -0.39
CA SER A 177 -0.17 24.35 -1.22
C SER A 177 -1.48 24.31 -0.43
N LEU A 178 -1.42 23.93 0.85
CA LEU A 178 -2.61 23.88 1.72
C LEU A 178 -3.26 25.25 1.94
N LEU A 179 -2.51 26.35 1.76
CA LEU A 179 -3.07 27.72 1.82
C LEU A 179 -4.15 27.96 0.77
N ASN A 180 -4.09 27.25 -0.36
CA ASN A 180 -5.05 27.43 -1.44
C ASN A 180 -6.44 26.86 -1.09
N PHE A 181 -6.49 25.95 -0.14
CA PHE A 181 -7.70 25.26 0.31
C PHE A 181 -8.29 25.86 1.57
N LEU A 182 -7.69 26.92 2.13
CA LEU A 182 -8.26 27.60 3.29
C LEU A 182 -9.56 28.32 2.89
N PRO A 183 -10.60 28.25 3.74
CA PRO A 183 -11.86 28.93 3.50
C PRO A 183 -11.68 30.45 3.29
N GLU A 184 -12.63 31.07 2.62
CA GLU A 184 -12.68 32.52 2.47
C GLU A 184 -12.70 33.23 3.83
N GLY A 185 -12.04 34.39 3.94
CA GLY A 185 -11.94 35.18 5.16
C GLY A 185 -10.80 34.80 6.11
N VAL A 186 -10.07 33.69 5.87
CA VAL A 186 -8.88 33.33 6.63
C VAL A 186 -7.67 34.17 6.17
N SER A 187 -7.02 34.85 7.11
CA SER A 187 -5.82 35.66 6.79
C SER A 187 -4.60 34.77 6.54
N LYS A 188 -4.30 34.50 5.29
CA LYS A 188 -3.15 33.65 4.84
C LYS A 188 -1.80 34.26 5.23
N LEU A 189 -1.70 35.59 5.38
CA LEU A 189 -0.45 36.32 5.67
C LEU A 189 0.15 35.96 7.06
N LYS A 190 -0.65 35.46 7.98
CA LYS A 190 -0.21 35.11 9.34
C LYS A 190 0.08 33.62 9.53
N ILE A 191 -0.05 32.83 8.46
CA ILE A 191 0.08 31.38 8.51
C ILE A 191 1.41 30.99 7.87
N SER A 192 2.27 30.32 8.64
CA SER A 192 3.56 29.81 8.19
C SER A 192 3.47 28.31 7.84
N PRO A 193 4.43 27.77 7.05
CA PRO A 193 4.51 26.33 6.80
C PRO A 193 4.60 25.49 8.09
N VAL A 194 5.28 26.01 9.12
CA VAL A 194 5.37 25.34 10.43
C VAL A 194 3.98 25.21 11.07
N THR A 195 3.21 26.28 11.03
CA THR A 195 1.84 26.30 11.56
C THR A 195 0.92 25.34 10.79
N LEU A 196 1.03 25.28 9.47
CA LEU A 196 0.26 24.34 8.64
C LEU A 196 0.64 22.88 8.92
N LYS A 197 1.92 22.61 9.12
CA LYS A 197 2.39 21.30 9.55
C LYS A 197 1.73 20.87 10.87
N GLU A 198 1.76 21.72 11.87
CA GLU A 198 1.16 21.43 13.17
C GLU A 198 -0.37 21.26 13.10
N ALA A 199 -1.02 22.03 12.22
CA ALA A 199 -2.46 22.01 12.07
C ALA A 199 -2.98 20.78 11.32
N TYR A 200 -2.34 20.41 10.20
CA TYR A 200 -2.92 19.48 9.24
C TYR A 200 -2.12 18.20 8.99
N VAL A 201 -0.84 18.15 9.37
CA VAL A 201 0.00 16.98 9.11
C VAL A 201 -0.05 16.00 10.27
N GLN A 202 -0.50 14.77 10.00
CA GLN A 202 -0.53 13.69 10.97
C GLN A 202 0.84 13.00 11.06
N LYS A 203 1.47 12.78 9.91
CA LYS A 203 2.71 12.02 9.80
C LYS A 203 3.61 12.66 8.75
N LEU A 204 4.87 12.78 9.08
CA LEU A 204 5.91 13.23 8.19
C LEU A 204 7.08 12.25 8.27
N VAL A 205 7.39 11.60 7.16
CA VAL A 205 8.48 10.61 7.08
C VAL A 205 9.42 11.00 5.96
N LYS A 206 10.70 10.80 6.18
CA LYS A 206 11.74 10.92 5.17
C LYS A 206 12.66 9.71 5.28
N VAL A 207 12.97 9.12 4.15
CA VAL A 207 13.95 8.06 4.01
C VAL A 207 14.96 8.47 2.96
N CYS A 208 16.24 8.40 3.32
CA CYS A 208 17.34 8.73 2.43
C CYS A 208 18.48 7.76 2.71
N THR A 209 18.53 6.70 1.92
CA THR A 209 19.58 5.67 1.93
C THR A 209 20.11 5.47 0.50
N ASP A 210 21.04 4.59 0.31
CA ASP A 210 21.57 4.29 -1.03
C ASP A 210 20.53 3.65 -1.96
N THR A 211 19.53 2.96 -1.39
CA THR A 211 18.50 2.23 -2.14
C THR A 211 17.12 2.89 -2.10
N ASP A 212 16.85 3.71 -1.09
CA ASP A 212 15.54 4.28 -0.83
C ASP A 212 15.64 5.79 -0.61
N ARG A 213 15.02 6.55 -1.49
CA ARG A 213 14.96 8.03 -1.44
C ARG A 213 13.53 8.47 -1.66
N TRP A 214 12.83 8.71 -0.56
CA TRP A 214 11.43 9.12 -0.61
C TRP A 214 11.00 9.86 0.65
N SER A 215 9.93 10.64 0.54
CA SER A 215 9.26 11.24 1.69
C SER A 215 7.76 11.02 1.64
N LEU A 216 7.12 11.11 2.79
CA LEU A 216 5.67 10.96 2.96
C LEU A 216 5.14 12.09 3.83
N ILE A 217 4.07 12.72 3.36
CA ILE A 217 3.29 13.69 4.10
C ILE A 217 1.86 13.17 4.18
N SER A 218 1.41 12.80 5.38
CA SER A 218 0.05 12.32 5.63
C SER A 218 -0.77 13.45 6.23
N LEU A 219 -1.88 13.80 5.58
CA LEU A 219 -2.82 14.82 6.04
C LEU A 219 -3.86 14.19 6.96
N SER A 220 -4.19 14.89 8.04
CA SER A 220 -5.03 14.31 9.09
C SER A 220 -6.52 14.34 8.73
N ASN A 221 -7.18 13.19 8.91
CA ASN A 221 -8.63 13.11 8.88
C ASN A 221 -9.12 12.35 10.11
N LYS A 222 -10.07 12.92 10.85
CA LYS A 222 -10.63 12.28 12.06
C LYS A 222 -11.46 11.03 11.75
N ASN A 223 -11.95 10.91 10.54
CA ASN A 223 -12.83 9.83 10.10
C ASN A 223 -12.09 8.70 9.36
N GLY A 224 -10.77 8.64 9.47
CA GLY A 224 -9.97 7.53 8.94
C GLY A 224 -9.56 7.61 7.48
N ARG A 225 -10.11 8.51 6.66
CA ARG A 225 -9.67 8.73 5.29
C ARG A 225 -8.51 9.71 5.26
N ASN A 226 -7.27 9.20 5.38
CA ASN A 226 -6.09 10.04 5.29
C ASN A 226 -5.68 10.24 3.83
N VAL A 227 -5.24 11.45 3.50
CA VAL A 227 -4.58 11.72 2.21
C VAL A 227 -3.07 11.60 2.42
N GLU A 228 -2.45 10.63 1.79
CA GLU A 228 -1.01 10.38 1.87
C GLU A 228 -0.33 10.80 0.57
N LEU A 229 0.52 11.82 0.65
CA LEU A 229 1.32 12.33 -0.46
C LEU A 229 2.74 11.78 -0.33
N LYS A 230 3.12 10.86 -1.20
CA LYS A 230 4.42 10.21 -1.22
C LYS A 230 5.25 10.71 -2.40
N PHE A 231 6.43 11.25 -2.13
CA PHE A 231 7.36 11.77 -3.12
C PHE A 231 8.52 10.79 -3.24
N VAL A 232 8.71 10.20 -4.41
CA VAL A 232 9.60 9.07 -4.63
C VAL A 232 10.60 9.38 -5.74
N ASP A 233 11.89 9.30 -5.41
CA ASP A 233 12.99 9.25 -6.36
C ASP A 233 13.38 7.78 -6.63
N SER A 234 13.65 7.03 -5.55
CA SER A 234 13.88 5.60 -5.59
C SER A 234 13.25 4.91 -4.39
N ILE A 235 12.69 3.73 -4.62
CA ILE A 235 12.13 2.88 -3.58
C ILE A 235 12.27 1.43 -3.99
N ARG A 236 12.99 0.67 -3.17
CA ARG A 236 13.27 -0.74 -3.44
C ARG A 236 12.01 -1.59 -3.30
N ARG A 237 11.20 -1.30 -2.28
CA ARG A 237 10.03 -2.10 -1.97
C ARG A 237 8.77 -1.27 -1.97
N GLN A 238 7.84 -1.61 -2.85
CA GLN A 238 6.64 -0.84 -3.10
C GLN A 238 5.36 -1.50 -2.56
N PHE A 239 5.37 -2.79 -2.28
CA PHE A 239 4.20 -3.57 -1.86
C PHE A 239 4.58 -4.71 -0.90
N GLU A 240 3.60 -5.25 -0.17
CA GLU A 240 3.76 -6.43 0.69
C GLU A 240 3.20 -7.69 0.00
N PHE A 241 2.01 -7.59 -0.54
CA PHE A 241 1.28 -8.67 -1.21
C PHE A 241 0.81 -8.22 -2.58
N SER A 242 0.53 -9.18 -3.47
CA SER A 242 0.06 -8.91 -4.84
C SER A 242 -1.14 -7.97 -4.87
N VAL A 243 -2.06 -8.08 -3.92
CA VAL A 243 -3.29 -7.29 -3.83
C VAL A 243 -3.07 -5.81 -3.50
N ASP A 244 -1.88 -5.41 -3.07
CA ASP A 244 -1.50 -4.02 -2.82
C ASP A 244 -0.40 -3.51 -3.75
N SER A 245 -0.17 -4.23 -4.83
CA SER A 245 0.88 -3.91 -5.81
C SER A 245 0.44 -2.95 -6.91
N PHE A 246 -0.83 -2.56 -6.94
CA PHE A 246 -1.38 -1.78 -8.04
C PHE A 246 -1.10 -0.29 -7.94
N GLN A 247 -0.80 0.29 -9.10
CA GLN A 247 -0.59 1.73 -9.29
C GLN A 247 -1.34 2.18 -10.54
N ILE A 248 -2.12 3.26 -10.44
CA ILE A 248 -2.87 3.83 -11.57
C ILE A 248 -2.23 5.17 -11.94
N ILE A 249 -1.77 5.30 -13.19
CA ILE A 249 -1.13 6.51 -13.69
C ILE A 249 -2.20 7.56 -13.99
N LEU A 250 -2.13 8.71 -13.31
CA LEU A 250 -3.14 9.75 -13.36
C LEU A 250 -2.94 10.78 -14.48
N ASP A 251 -1.74 10.87 -15.04
CA ASP A 251 -1.34 11.97 -15.93
C ASP A 251 -2.29 12.18 -17.12
N SER A 252 -2.75 11.12 -17.77
CA SER A 252 -3.69 11.23 -18.89
C SER A 252 -5.04 11.80 -18.48
N LEU A 253 -5.53 11.42 -17.31
CA LEU A 253 -6.81 11.88 -16.78
C LEU A 253 -6.70 13.34 -16.26
N LEU A 254 -5.61 13.68 -15.59
CA LEU A 254 -5.34 15.06 -15.17
C LEU A 254 -5.23 16.00 -16.38
N PHE A 255 -4.52 15.58 -17.42
CA PHE A 255 -4.42 16.32 -18.66
C PHE A 255 -5.80 16.48 -19.35
N PHE A 256 -6.63 15.45 -19.33
CA PHE A 256 -7.99 15.53 -19.84
C PHE A 256 -8.80 16.60 -19.11
N TYR A 257 -8.72 16.66 -17.77
CA TYR A 257 -9.43 17.70 -17.00
C TYR A 257 -8.99 19.12 -17.35
N ASP A 258 -7.70 19.31 -17.69
CA ASP A 258 -7.17 20.64 -18.03
C ASP A 258 -7.55 21.08 -19.45
N CYS A 259 -7.72 20.13 -20.37
CA CYS A 259 -7.90 20.42 -21.79
C CYS A 259 -9.33 20.23 -22.29
N SER A 260 -10.15 19.40 -21.63
CA SER A 260 -11.48 19.09 -22.09
C SER A 260 -12.51 20.06 -21.54
N SER A 261 -13.35 20.63 -22.44
CA SER A 261 -14.54 21.38 -22.05
C SER A 261 -15.76 20.47 -21.76
N HIS A 262 -15.64 19.18 -22.02
CA HIS A 262 -16.72 18.21 -21.86
C HIS A 262 -16.47 17.34 -20.63
N PRO A 263 -17.53 16.92 -19.92
CA PRO A 263 -17.41 15.98 -18.83
C PRO A 263 -16.93 14.62 -19.34
N ILE A 264 -16.29 13.87 -18.46
CA ILE A 264 -15.91 12.49 -18.75
C ILE A 264 -17.15 11.62 -18.97
N SER A 265 -17.10 10.74 -19.95
CA SER A 265 -18.20 9.82 -20.29
C SER A 265 -17.65 8.54 -20.91
N GLU A 266 -18.51 7.52 -21.04
CA GLU A 266 -18.14 6.25 -21.68
C GLU A 266 -17.55 6.42 -23.09
N HIS A 267 -18.06 7.41 -23.84
CA HIS A 267 -17.63 7.66 -25.21
C HIS A 267 -16.50 8.70 -25.32
N LEU A 268 -16.21 9.39 -24.22
CA LEU A 268 -15.18 10.44 -24.18
C LEU A 268 -14.43 10.40 -22.84
N HIS A 269 -13.39 9.59 -22.81
CA HIS A 269 -12.45 9.52 -21.70
C HIS A 269 -11.02 9.24 -22.21
N PRO A 270 -9.99 9.64 -21.46
CA PRO A 270 -8.61 9.32 -21.83
C PRO A 270 -8.31 7.84 -21.58
N THR A 271 -7.29 7.32 -22.24
CA THR A 271 -6.71 6.02 -21.92
C THR A 271 -5.96 6.15 -20.60
N VAL A 272 -6.37 5.39 -19.59
CA VAL A 272 -5.74 5.30 -18.28
C VAL A 272 -5.07 3.95 -18.13
N ILE A 273 -3.86 3.93 -17.60
CA ILE A 273 -3.06 2.71 -17.42
C ILE A 273 -2.96 2.38 -15.93
N GLY A 274 -3.26 1.13 -15.61
CA GLY A 274 -2.95 0.50 -14.34
C GLY A 274 -1.72 -0.39 -14.48
N GLU A 275 -0.80 -0.30 -13.53
CA GLU A 275 0.40 -1.14 -13.45
C GLU A 275 0.37 -1.99 -12.17
N SER A 276 1.03 -3.14 -12.22
CA SER A 276 1.29 -3.97 -11.04
C SER A 276 2.80 -4.14 -10.84
N VAL A 277 3.28 -3.68 -9.69
CA VAL A 277 4.69 -3.87 -9.30
C VAL A 277 4.97 -5.27 -8.74
N TYR A 278 3.96 -6.12 -8.65
CA TYR A 278 4.11 -7.56 -8.41
C TYR A 278 4.76 -8.27 -9.60
N GLY A 279 4.54 -7.77 -10.83
CA GLY A 279 5.14 -8.24 -12.07
C GLY A 279 4.10 -8.52 -13.14
N ASP A 280 3.32 -9.59 -13.06
CA ASP A 280 2.20 -9.85 -13.96
C ASP A 280 0.94 -9.17 -13.44
N PHE A 281 0.32 -8.32 -14.30
CA PHE A 281 -0.87 -7.57 -13.93
C PHE A 281 -2.09 -8.49 -13.80
N GLU A 282 -2.27 -9.40 -14.73
CA GLU A 282 -3.45 -10.29 -14.75
C GLU A 282 -3.40 -11.28 -13.58
N GLU A 283 -2.23 -11.80 -13.22
CA GLU A 283 -2.05 -12.64 -12.04
C GLU A 283 -2.39 -11.87 -10.76
N ALA A 284 -1.87 -10.65 -10.61
CA ALA A 284 -2.16 -9.82 -9.44
C ALA A 284 -3.65 -9.42 -9.39
N PHE A 285 -4.26 -9.16 -10.55
CA PHE A 285 -5.67 -8.80 -10.68
C PHE A 285 -6.58 -9.97 -10.31
N ASP A 286 -6.25 -11.19 -10.74
CA ASP A 286 -6.93 -12.42 -10.31
C ASP A 286 -6.86 -12.61 -8.80
N HIS A 287 -5.68 -12.37 -8.19
CA HIS A 287 -5.51 -12.40 -6.73
C HIS A 287 -6.43 -11.39 -6.02
N LEU A 288 -6.58 -10.18 -6.57
CA LEU A 288 -7.46 -9.16 -6.00
C LEU A 288 -8.94 -9.54 -6.11
N GLN A 289 -9.36 -10.04 -7.28
CA GLN A 289 -10.75 -10.45 -7.53
C GLN A 289 -11.17 -11.66 -6.68
N ASN A 290 -10.28 -12.65 -6.55
CA ASN A 290 -10.54 -13.89 -5.83
C ASN A 290 -10.13 -13.86 -4.36
N ARG A 291 -9.69 -12.68 -3.86
CA ARG A 291 -9.24 -12.47 -2.48
C ARG A 291 -8.12 -13.43 -2.08
N LEU A 292 -7.09 -13.49 -2.91
CA LEU A 292 -5.93 -14.34 -2.68
C LEU A 292 -4.75 -13.51 -2.17
N ILE A 293 -3.96 -14.08 -1.26
CA ILE A 293 -2.75 -13.48 -0.72
C ILE A 293 -1.55 -14.19 -1.34
N ALA A 294 -0.76 -13.45 -2.10
CA ALA A 294 0.47 -13.93 -2.69
C ALA A 294 1.61 -12.94 -2.50
N THR A 295 2.84 -13.44 -2.40
CA THR A 295 4.07 -12.63 -2.37
C THR A 295 5.18 -13.40 -3.07
N LYS A 296 6.06 -12.69 -3.76
CA LYS A 296 7.23 -13.32 -4.42
C LYS A 296 8.44 -13.42 -3.50
N ASN A 297 8.59 -12.48 -2.57
CA ASN A 297 9.75 -12.37 -1.71
C ASN A 297 9.29 -12.28 -0.23
N PRO A 298 8.87 -13.38 0.41
CA PRO A 298 8.37 -13.36 1.78
C PRO A 298 9.41 -12.85 2.79
N GLU A 299 10.70 -13.05 2.54
CA GLU A 299 11.81 -12.61 3.38
C GLU A 299 12.00 -11.08 3.39
N GLU A 300 11.47 -10.38 2.39
CA GLU A 300 11.51 -8.91 2.32
C GLU A 300 10.37 -8.23 3.08
N ILE A 301 9.37 -8.98 3.53
CA ILE A 301 8.22 -8.43 4.26
C ILE A 301 8.71 -7.82 5.59
N ARG A 302 8.32 -6.56 5.84
CA ARG A 302 8.63 -5.85 7.08
C ARG A 302 7.69 -6.26 8.21
N GLY A 303 8.01 -5.90 9.47
CA GLY A 303 7.20 -6.27 10.62
C GLY A 303 5.74 -5.80 10.56
N GLY A 304 5.46 -4.71 9.86
CA GLY A 304 4.10 -4.26 9.56
C GLY A 304 3.30 -5.20 8.67
N GLY A 305 3.96 -6.05 7.87
CA GLY A 305 3.30 -7.03 6.99
C GLY A 305 2.48 -8.06 7.75
N LEU A 306 2.90 -8.48 8.95
CA LEU A 306 2.12 -9.37 9.82
C LEU A 306 0.75 -8.77 10.15
N LEU A 307 0.69 -7.46 10.44
CA LEU A 307 -0.54 -6.76 10.77
C LEU A 307 -1.46 -6.68 9.55
N LYS A 308 -0.89 -6.36 8.40
CA LYS A 308 -1.60 -6.31 7.12
C LYS A 308 -2.13 -7.69 6.71
N TYR A 309 -1.31 -8.73 6.83
CA TYR A 309 -1.70 -10.12 6.58
C TYR A 309 -2.90 -10.54 7.43
N SER A 310 -2.84 -10.27 8.74
CA SER A 310 -3.95 -10.57 9.65
C SER A 310 -5.23 -9.81 9.30
N ASN A 311 -5.11 -8.57 8.79
CA ASN A 311 -6.24 -7.80 8.31
C ASN A 311 -6.85 -8.39 7.02
N LEU A 312 -6.02 -8.86 6.10
CA LEU A 312 -6.49 -9.56 4.90
C LEU A 312 -7.26 -10.83 5.27
N LEU A 313 -6.75 -11.64 6.21
CA LEU A 313 -7.44 -12.86 6.67
C LEU A 313 -8.83 -12.58 7.25
N VAL A 314 -8.99 -11.50 8.02
CA VAL A 314 -10.31 -11.12 8.60
C VAL A 314 -11.28 -10.63 7.53
N ARG A 315 -10.78 -10.23 6.36
CA ARG A 315 -11.57 -9.80 5.21
C ARG A 315 -11.79 -10.90 4.18
N ASP A 316 -11.70 -12.17 4.63
CA ASP A 316 -11.89 -13.39 3.83
C ASP A 316 -10.87 -13.60 2.70
N PHE A 317 -9.71 -12.93 2.78
CA PHE A 317 -8.60 -13.28 1.90
C PHE A 317 -7.95 -14.59 2.34
N ARG A 318 -7.47 -15.36 1.39
CA ARG A 318 -6.84 -16.65 1.60
C ARG A 318 -5.48 -16.72 0.91
N PRO A 319 -4.47 -17.32 1.51
CA PRO A 319 -3.21 -17.60 0.84
C PRO A 319 -3.41 -18.44 -0.43
N THR A 320 -2.64 -18.15 -1.46
CA THR A 320 -2.64 -18.94 -2.71
C THR A 320 -2.12 -20.35 -2.50
N ASP A 321 -1.08 -20.49 -1.66
CA ASP A 321 -0.46 -21.78 -1.34
C ASP A 321 -0.64 -22.11 0.15
N GLN A 322 -1.28 -23.25 0.43
CA GLN A 322 -1.53 -23.74 1.79
C GLN A 322 -0.26 -24.36 2.41
N ASP A 323 0.64 -24.89 1.59
CA ASP A 323 1.86 -25.55 2.08
C ASP A 323 2.94 -24.51 2.41
N GLU A 324 3.02 -23.42 1.66
CA GLU A 324 3.97 -22.33 1.88
C GLU A 324 3.52 -21.37 3.00
N ILE A 325 2.23 -21.38 3.36
CA ILE A 325 1.66 -20.44 4.33
C ILE A 325 2.40 -20.43 5.67
N LYS A 326 2.77 -21.60 6.17
CA LYS A 326 3.48 -21.71 7.46
C LYS A 326 4.86 -21.06 7.41
N THR A 327 5.51 -21.11 6.25
CA THR A 327 6.80 -20.46 6.03
C THR A 327 6.63 -18.94 5.96
N LEU A 328 5.65 -18.45 5.21
CA LEU A 328 5.31 -17.04 5.12
C LEU A 328 4.97 -16.44 6.50
N GLU A 329 4.10 -17.09 7.27
CA GLU A 329 3.72 -16.66 8.61
C GLU A 329 4.93 -16.60 9.56
N ARG A 330 5.86 -17.57 9.48
CA ARG A 330 7.11 -17.58 10.26
C ARG A 330 8.00 -16.40 9.91
N TYR A 331 8.17 -16.07 8.63
CA TYR A 331 8.92 -14.90 8.20
C TYR A 331 8.31 -13.62 8.76
N MET A 332 7.01 -13.44 8.62
CA MET A 332 6.31 -12.25 9.11
C MET A 332 6.37 -12.12 10.63
N CYS A 333 6.15 -13.21 11.37
CA CYS A 333 6.26 -13.21 12.84
C CYS A 333 7.70 -12.89 13.29
N SER A 334 8.71 -13.53 12.70
CA SER A 334 10.11 -13.25 13.02
C SER A 334 10.45 -11.78 12.74
N ARG A 335 10.01 -11.26 11.62
CA ARG A 335 10.27 -9.87 11.24
C ARG A 335 9.56 -8.88 12.16
N PHE A 336 8.35 -9.20 12.61
CA PHE A 336 7.63 -8.36 13.57
C PHE A 336 8.41 -8.20 14.89
N PHE A 337 8.97 -9.28 15.44
CA PHE A 337 9.77 -9.22 16.66
C PHE A 337 11.12 -8.52 16.47
N ILE A 338 11.72 -8.62 15.28
CA ILE A 338 12.97 -7.94 14.96
C ILE A 338 12.74 -6.43 14.82
N ASP A 339 11.70 -6.03 14.10
CA ASP A 339 11.39 -4.62 13.83
C ASP A 339 10.76 -3.92 15.05
N PHE A 340 10.11 -4.67 15.95
CA PHE A 340 9.46 -4.17 17.17
C PHE A 340 9.87 -5.01 18.39
N PRO A 341 11.11 -4.89 18.88
CA PRO A 341 11.61 -5.71 19.98
C PRO A 341 11.00 -5.35 21.34
N ASP A 342 10.56 -4.11 21.53
CA ASP A 342 9.99 -3.62 22.77
C ASP A 342 8.47 -3.78 22.82
N ILE A 343 7.94 -4.29 23.93
CA ILE A 343 6.50 -4.56 24.09
C ILE A 343 5.62 -3.29 24.04
N LEU A 344 6.14 -2.15 24.51
CA LEU A 344 5.42 -0.88 24.44
C LEU A 344 5.40 -0.34 23.02
N GLU A 345 6.45 -0.62 22.25
CA GLU A 345 6.48 -0.29 20.83
C GLU A 345 5.49 -1.16 20.04
N GLN A 346 5.42 -2.47 20.34
CA GLN A 346 4.39 -3.36 19.79
C GLN A 346 2.99 -2.87 20.13
N GLN A 347 2.74 -2.47 21.38
CA GLN A 347 1.44 -1.93 21.80
C GLN A 347 1.07 -0.70 21.00
N ARG A 348 1.96 0.29 20.93
CA ARG A 348 1.72 1.52 20.14
C ARG A 348 1.45 1.20 18.67
N LYS A 349 2.19 0.25 18.11
CA LYS A 349 2.01 -0.16 16.72
C LYS A 349 0.64 -0.80 16.49
N LEU A 350 0.22 -1.69 17.37
CA LEU A 350 -1.09 -2.35 17.32
C LEU A 350 -2.23 -1.38 17.51
N GLU A 351 -2.17 -0.51 18.52
CA GLU A 351 -3.19 0.50 18.79
C GLU A 351 -3.35 1.47 17.61
N THR A 352 -2.22 1.94 17.06
CA THR A 352 -2.23 2.80 15.87
C THR A 352 -2.83 2.07 14.65
N TYR A 353 -2.50 0.80 14.46
CA TYR A 353 -3.05 0.01 13.37
C TYR A 353 -4.57 -0.17 13.50
N LEU A 354 -5.06 -0.49 14.71
CA LEU A 354 -6.50 -0.59 14.99
C LEU A 354 -7.23 0.73 14.76
N GLN A 355 -6.65 1.83 15.18
CA GLN A 355 -7.23 3.15 14.99
C GLN A 355 -7.33 3.53 13.51
N ASN A 356 -6.29 3.26 12.72
CA ASN A 356 -6.26 3.64 11.31
C ASN A 356 -7.13 2.74 10.42
N HIS A 357 -7.21 1.44 10.73
CA HIS A 357 -7.86 0.48 9.83
C HIS A 357 -9.24 0.00 10.27
N PHE A 358 -9.62 0.25 11.53
CA PHE A 358 -10.88 -0.23 12.11
C PHE A 358 -11.67 0.86 12.85
N ALA A 359 -11.45 2.14 12.54
CA ALA A 359 -12.12 3.26 13.21
C ALA A 359 -13.66 3.16 13.15
N GLU A 360 -14.19 2.73 12.01
CA GLU A 360 -15.63 2.60 11.75
C GLU A 360 -16.15 1.16 11.91
N GLU A 361 -15.25 0.17 12.04
CA GLU A 361 -15.56 -1.25 12.09
C GLU A 361 -15.25 -1.86 13.46
N GLU A 362 -15.86 -1.33 14.52
CA GLU A 362 -15.51 -1.76 15.86
C GLU A 362 -15.68 -3.28 16.11
N ARG A 363 -16.68 -3.90 15.48
CA ARG A 363 -16.91 -5.35 15.62
C ARG A 363 -15.75 -6.17 15.06
N SER A 364 -15.17 -5.73 13.96
CA SER A 364 -14.05 -6.43 13.31
C SER A 364 -12.72 -6.30 14.08
N LYS A 365 -12.59 -5.33 15.02
CA LYS A 365 -11.38 -5.19 15.85
C LYS A 365 -11.06 -6.43 16.66
N TYR A 366 -12.08 -7.04 17.27
CA TYR A 366 -11.91 -8.25 18.07
C TYR A 366 -11.46 -9.42 17.21
N ASP A 367 -12.14 -9.67 16.10
CA ASP A 367 -11.82 -10.77 15.18
C ASP A 367 -10.42 -10.62 14.60
N TYR A 368 -10.02 -9.39 14.30
CA TYR A 368 -8.66 -9.07 13.87
C TYR A 368 -7.61 -9.43 14.93
N LEU A 369 -7.81 -9.01 16.18
CA LEU A 369 -6.89 -9.32 17.27
C LEU A 369 -6.79 -10.82 17.53
N MET A 370 -7.91 -11.54 17.46
CA MET A 370 -7.93 -12.99 17.65
C MET A 370 -7.25 -13.72 16.48
N THR A 371 -7.41 -13.24 15.25
CA THR A 371 -6.71 -13.76 14.08
C THR A 371 -5.20 -13.53 14.19
N LEU A 372 -4.78 -12.31 14.52
CA LEU A 372 -3.37 -11.99 14.76
C LEU A 372 -2.79 -12.86 15.88
N ARG A 373 -3.52 -13.03 16.98
CA ARG A 373 -3.12 -13.89 18.09
C ARG A 373 -2.91 -15.34 17.64
N ARG A 374 -3.83 -15.88 16.85
CA ARG A 374 -3.70 -17.23 16.28
C ARG A 374 -2.44 -17.36 15.43
N VAL A 375 -2.21 -16.43 14.48
CA VAL A 375 -1.03 -16.44 13.60
C VAL A 375 0.27 -16.39 14.42
N VAL A 376 0.37 -15.48 15.40
CA VAL A 376 1.54 -15.38 16.29
C VAL A 376 1.73 -16.66 17.10
N ASN A 377 0.66 -17.24 17.61
CA ASN A 377 0.74 -18.46 18.42
C ASN A 377 1.21 -19.69 17.63
N GLU A 378 0.77 -19.83 16.37
CA GLU A 378 1.04 -20.99 15.55
C GLU A 378 2.37 -20.92 14.78
N SER A 379 2.84 -19.70 14.50
CA SER A 379 3.92 -19.48 13.52
C SER A 379 5.23 -18.96 14.13
N THR A 380 5.27 -18.68 15.43
CA THR A 380 6.49 -18.19 16.09
C THR A 380 7.50 -19.31 16.34
N VAL A 381 8.76 -19.04 16.08
CA VAL A 381 9.86 -20.00 16.30
C VAL A 381 10.16 -20.13 17.79
N CYS A 382 10.56 -21.33 18.23
CA CYS A 382 10.82 -21.67 19.63
C CYS A 382 11.76 -20.73 20.40
N LEU A 383 12.74 -20.14 19.72
CA LEU A 383 13.75 -19.26 20.34
C LEU A 383 13.16 -17.95 20.93
N MET A 384 11.96 -17.57 20.53
CA MET A 384 11.30 -16.34 20.97
C MET A 384 10.11 -16.62 21.94
N GLY A 385 10.23 -17.66 22.74
CA GLY A 385 9.11 -18.13 23.57
C GLY A 385 8.68 -17.14 24.67
N HIS A 386 9.58 -16.30 25.16
CA HIS A 386 9.26 -15.27 26.15
C HIS A 386 8.55 -14.09 25.49
N GLU A 387 9.12 -13.56 24.43
CA GLU A 387 8.58 -12.45 23.63
C GLU A 387 7.21 -12.82 23.06
N ARG A 388 7.07 -14.05 22.54
CA ARG A 388 5.80 -14.57 22.07
C ARG A 388 4.71 -14.49 23.16
N ARG A 389 5.01 -14.95 24.38
CA ARG A 389 4.04 -14.93 25.48
C ARG A 389 3.65 -13.52 25.86
N GLN A 390 4.61 -12.58 25.90
CA GLN A 390 4.31 -11.18 26.18
C GLN A 390 3.41 -10.57 25.10
N THR A 391 3.69 -10.84 23.83
CA THR A 391 2.90 -10.36 22.71
C THR A 391 1.49 -10.97 22.69
N LEU A 392 1.37 -12.28 22.96
CA LEU A 392 0.07 -12.94 23.05
C LEU A 392 -0.78 -12.37 24.19
N ASN A 393 -0.15 -12.05 25.34
CA ASN A 393 -0.84 -11.39 26.45
C ASN A 393 -1.27 -9.99 26.08
N LEU A 394 -0.40 -9.21 25.44
CA LEU A 394 -0.73 -7.87 24.95
C LEU A 394 -1.94 -7.89 24.00
N ILE A 395 -1.91 -8.78 23.00
CA ILE A 395 -3.03 -8.92 22.04
C ILE A 395 -4.33 -9.30 22.78
N SER A 396 -4.25 -10.23 23.74
CA SER A 396 -5.41 -10.62 24.55
C SER A 396 -5.97 -9.47 25.37
N LEU A 397 -5.11 -8.66 25.98
CA LEU A 397 -5.52 -7.46 26.73
C LEU A 397 -6.19 -6.42 25.84
N LEU A 398 -5.66 -6.19 24.63
CA LEU A 398 -6.28 -5.30 23.67
C LEU A 398 -7.65 -5.84 23.22
N ALA A 399 -7.79 -7.15 23.00
CA ALA A 399 -9.06 -7.77 22.65
C ALA A 399 -10.12 -7.61 23.78
N LEU A 400 -9.72 -7.80 25.04
CA LEU A 400 -10.61 -7.58 26.19
C LEU A 400 -11.01 -6.10 26.30
N ARG A 401 -10.10 -5.17 26.05
CA ARG A 401 -10.41 -3.73 26.02
C ARG A 401 -11.46 -3.41 24.95
N VAL A 402 -11.30 -3.96 23.75
CA VAL A 402 -12.28 -3.79 22.66
C VAL A 402 -13.67 -4.30 23.09
N LEU A 403 -13.76 -5.48 23.71
CA LEU A 403 -15.04 -6.02 24.21
C LEU A 403 -15.65 -5.15 25.32
N ALA A 404 -14.85 -4.55 26.18
CA ALA A 404 -15.31 -3.63 27.22
C ALA A 404 -15.82 -2.30 26.62
N GLU A 405 -15.12 -1.74 25.63
CA GLU A 405 -15.53 -0.56 24.89
C GLU A 405 -16.86 -0.76 24.15
N GLN A 406 -17.11 -1.97 23.68
CA GLN A 406 -18.37 -2.37 23.05
C GLN A 406 -19.49 -2.73 24.04
N ASN A 407 -19.25 -2.62 25.35
CA ASN A 407 -20.16 -3.03 26.42
C ASN A 407 -20.60 -4.50 26.37
N ILE A 408 -19.82 -5.37 25.72
CA ILE A 408 -20.09 -6.81 25.66
C ILE A 408 -19.69 -7.49 26.96
N ILE A 409 -18.64 -7.00 27.62
CA ILE A 409 -18.20 -7.45 28.94
C ILE A 409 -18.21 -6.25 29.90
N PRO A 410 -18.41 -6.49 31.22
CA PRO A 410 -18.28 -5.46 32.23
C PRO A 410 -16.88 -4.83 32.19
N ASN A 411 -16.78 -3.55 32.59
CA ASN A 411 -15.54 -2.80 32.54
C ASN A 411 -14.36 -3.64 33.05
N ALA A 412 -13.25 -3.62 32.33
CA ALA A 412 -12.10 -4.52 32.52
C ALA A 412 -11.51 -4.56 33.97
N THR A 413 -11.84 -3.56 34.79
CA THR A 413 -11.49 -3.52 36.23
C THR A 413 -12.22 -4.58 37.06
N THR A 414 -13.29 -5.20 36.54
CA THR A 414 -14.10 -6.21 37.22
C THR A 414 -13.99 -7.61 36.60
N VAL A 415 -13.26 -7.73 35.49
CA VAL A 415 -13.05 -9.03 34.86
C VAL A 415 -11.93 -9.78 35.56
N THR A 416 -12.34 -10.79 36.32
CA THR A 416 -11.39 -11.75 36.92
C THR A 416 -11.13 -12.86 35.92
N CYS A 417 -9.98 -12.80 35.40
CA CYS A 417 -9.51 -13.86 34.52
C CYS A 417 -8.95 -15.00 35.37
N TYR A 418 -9.14 -16.28 35.03
CA TYR A 418 -8.59 -17.45 35.73
C TYR A 418 -7.56 -18.15 34.84
N TYR A 419 -6.37 -18.37 35.36
CA TYR A 419 -5.36 -19.17 34.69
C TYR A 419 -5.75 -20.65 34.86
N GLN A 420 -6.09 -21.28 33.76
CA GLN A 420 -6.15 -22.73 33.69
C GLN A 420 -4.84 -23.21 33.06
N PRO A 421 -3.91 -23.76 33.86
CA PRO A 421 -2.71 -24.35 33.27
C PRO A 421 -3.11 -25.45 32.29
N ALA A 422 -2.44 -25.48 31.14
CA ALA A 422 -2.62 -26.60 30.21
C ALA A 422 -2.41 -27.95 30.94
N PRO A 423 -3.19 -28.97 30.64
CA PRO A 423 -3.00 -30.27 31.25
C PRO A 423 -1.57 -30.75 31.03
N TYR A 424 -0.95 -31.11 32.10
CA TYR A 424 0.45 -31.51 32.14
C TYR A 424 0.64 -32.79 31.28
N VAL A 425 1.46 -32.67 30.25
CA VAL A 425 2.15 -33.85 29.71
C VAL A 425 3.42 -33.99 30.52
N SER A 426 3.44 -34.97 31.42
CA SER A 426 4.63 -35.23 32.23
C SER A 426 5.69 -35.89 31.36
N ASP A 427 6.60 -35.07 30.84
CA ASP A 427 7.88 -35.56 30.38
C ASP A 427 8.75 -35.76 31.60
N GLY A 428 9.12 -37.02 31.88
CA GLY A 428 9.74 -37.49 33.14
C GLY A 428 11.15 -36.93 33.45
N ASN A 429 11.59 -35.85 32.83
CA ASN A 429 12.92 -35.27 32.96
C ASN A 429 13.01 -33.80 33.39
N PHE A 430 11.91 -33.13 33.71
CA PHE A 430 11.95 -31.78 34.21
C PHE A 430 11.19 -31.61 35.52
N ASN A 431 11.94 -31.55 36.63
CA ASN A 431 11.45 -31.19 37.96
C ASN A 431 11.22 -29.67 38.05
N ASN A 432 10.16 -29.16 37.42
CA ASN A 432 9.70 -27.80 37.69
C ASN A 432 8.32 -27.86 38.34
N TYR A 433 8.33 -27.88 39.68
CA TYR A 433 7.13 -27.79 40.49
C TYR A 433 6.60 -26.36 40.49
N TYR A 434 5.45 -26.15 39.86
CA TYR A 434 4.63 -24.99 40.16
C TYR A 434 3.70 -25.39 41.31
N VAL A 435 3.98 -24.86 42.50
CA VAL A 435 3.07 -25.03 43.63
C VAL A 435 1.86 -24.14 43.35
N ALA A 436 0.74 -24.74 43.07
CA ALA A 436 -0.55 -24.07 43.08
C ALA A 436 -0.85 -23.71 44.54
N HIS A 437 -0.73 -22.43 44.91
CA HIS A 437 -1.22 -21.99 46.18
C HIS A 437 -2.76 -22.07 46.22
N PRO A 438 -3.36 -22.59 47.25
CA PRO A 438 -4.81 -22.54 47.44
C PRO A 438 -5.25 -21.09 47.49
N PRO A 439 -6.46 -20.74 47.00
CA PRO A 439 -6.94 -19.39 47.01
C PRO A 439 -6.98 -18.85 48.45
N LEU A 440 -6.26 -17.78 48.68
CA LEU A 440 -6.33 -17.02 49.95
C LEU A 440 -7.71 -16.41 50.09
N PRO A 441 -8.26 -16.35 51.31
CA PRO A 441 -9.56 -15.80 51.57
C PRO A 441 -9.58 -14.29 51.21
N TYR A 442 -10.63 -13.92 50.58
CA TYR A 442 -10.97 -12.58 50.10
C TYR A 442 -10.62 -11.45 51.07
N SER A 443 -9.56 -10.69 50.78
CA SER A 443 -9.40 -9.34 51.33
C SER A 443 -8.38 -8.45 50.60
N GLN A 444 -7.84 -8.82 49.44
CA GLN A 444 -7.03 -7.86 48.66
C GLN A 444 -7.25 -8.04 47.17
N PRO A 445 -7.33 -6.96 46.40
CA PRO A 445 -7.42 -7.05 44.93
C PRO A 445 -6.03 -7.38 44.35
N TYR A 446 -5.84 -8.62 43.98
CA TYR A 446 -4.67 -9.02 43.21
C TYR A 446 -4.93 -8.81 41.73
N PRO A 447 -3.94 -8.36 41.00
CA PRO A 447 -4.03 -8.37 39.54
C PRO A 447 -3.97 -9.81 39.05
N THR A 448 -5.09 -10.29 38.70
CA THR A 448 -5.24 -11.64 38.18
C THR A 448 -5.18 -11.61 36.68
N TRP A 449 -4.41 -12.41 36.18
CA TRP A 449 -4.18 -12.56 34.78
C TRP A 449 -4.56 -13.89 34.24
N LEU A 450 -5.22 -13.90 33.22
CA LEU A 450 -5.42 -14.92 32.48
C LEU A 450 -5.57 -15.07 31.24
N PRO A 451 -5.06 -15.95 30.83
CA PRO A 451 -5.14 -16.15 29.50
C PRO A 451 -5.89 -17.27 29.02
N CYS A 452 -6.29 -17.04 28.27
CA CYS A 452 -6.95 -17.60 27.24
C CYS A 452 -6.21 -18.67 26.50
N ASN A 453 -6.80 -19.72 26.34
CA ASN A 453 -6.40 -20.75 25.40
C ASN A 453 -6.66 -20.36 23.95
#